data_41ad30a496e2019a0c3d4e0823a9e146
#
_entry.id   41ad30a496e2019a0c3d4e0823a9e146
#
_cell.length_a   1.000
_cell.length_b   1.000
_cell.length_c   1.000
_cell.angle_alpha   90.00
_cell.angle_beta   90.00
_cell.angle_gamma   90.00
#
_symmetry.space_group_name_H-M   'P 1'
#
loop_
_entity.id
_entity.type
_entity.pdbx_description
1 polymer ?
#
loop_
_entity_poly.entity_id
_entity_poly.type
_entity_poly.pdbx_seq_one_letter_code
_entity_poly.pdbx_strand_id
1 'polypeptide(L)'
;PIAFLEPIAPHIAAQKLGQRMQVDRLTGFTSGVLMQGANLTLVEGAGGWRVPVNERETLADLAISLSMPVILVVGMRLGCINHALLTVEAIIQDGLKLAGWVANCVDPQMAELEANIAALQSRIKAPMIGLVPHLTGIGTPAARVDACQTYVDLDLLVN
;
A
#
# COMPACT_ATOMS: atom_id res chain seq x y z
N PRO A 1 -0.08 20.80 -4.23
CA PRO A 1 0.21 19.38 -4.40
C PRO A 1 1.14 19.19 -5.60
N ILE A 2 1.88 18.08 -5.58
CA ILE A 2 2.76 17.70 -6.69
C ILE A 2 1.98 16.64 -7.49
N ALA A 3 1.86 16.82 -8.80
CA ALA A 3 1.23 15.88 -9.71
C ALA A 3 2.13 15.65 -10.92
N PHE A 4 2.25 14.40 -11.35
CA PHE A 4 3.01 13.99 -12.53
C PHE A 4 2.06 13.36 -13.56
N LEU A 5 2.33 13.61 -14.84
CA LEU A 5 1.53 13.04 -15.94
C LEU A 5 1.91 11.58 -16.23
N GLU A 6 3.20 11.25 -16.08
CA GLU A 6 3.70 9.91 -16.39
C GLU A 6 3.55 8.97 -15.18
N PRO A 7 3.01 7.74 -15.36
CA PRO A 7 2.89 6.74 -14.30
C PRO A 7 4.22 5.98 -14.10
N ILE A 8 5.25 6.71 -13.71
CA ILE A 8 6.60 6.19 -13.42
C ILE A 8 6.99 6.50 -11.98
N ALA A 9 8.14 5.97 -11.55
CA ALA A 9 8.64 6.20 -10.19
C ALA A 9 8.69 7.70 -9.86
N PRO A 10 8.16 8.14 -8.71
CA PRO A 10 7.98 9.57 -8.39
C PRO A 10 9.25 10.41 -8.49
N HIS A 11 10.38 9.89 -8.01
CA HIS A 11 11.67 10.59 -8.07
C HIS A 11 12.15 10.79 -9.52
N ILE A 12 11.89 9.81 -10.41
CA ILE A 12 12.24 9.91 -11.83
C ILE A 12 11.37 10.96 -12.51
N ALA A 13 10.05 10.95 -12.23
CA ALA A 13 9.13 11.94 -12.78
C ALA A 13 9.52 13.38 -12.36
N ALA A 14 9.86 13.55 -11.08
CA ALA A 14 10.33 14.84 -10.54
C ALA A 14 11.63 15.30 -11.22
N GLN A 15 12.59 14.39 -11.36
CA GLN A 15 13.90 14.69 -11.97
C GLN A 15 13.77 15.14 -13.43
N LYS A 16 12.89 14.50 -14.23
CA LYS A 16 12.59 14.91 -15.61
C LYS A 16 12.08 16.34 -15.71
N LEU A 17 11.41 16.83 -14.67
CA LEU A 17 10.87 18.19 -14.61
C LEU A 17 11.82 19.17 -13.89
N GLY A 18 13.05 18.76 -13.57
CA GLY A 18 13.99 19.58 -12.80
C GLY A 18 13.51 19.88 -11.37
N GLN A 19 12.60 19.06 -10.86
CA GLN A 19 12.04 19.20 -9.51
C GLN A 19 12.65 18.16 -8.56
N ARG A 20 12.69 18.51 -7.28
CA ARG A 20 13.07 17.59 -6.20
C ARG A 20 11.95 17.51 -5.20
N MET A 21 11.53 16.29 -4.93
CA MET A 21 10.60 16.02 -3.83
C MET A 21 11.37 15.88 -2.52
N GLN A 22 10.71 16.23 -1.42
CA GLN A 22 11.22 16.10 -0.06
C GLN A 22 10.12 15.58 0.83
N VAL A 23 10.45 14.65 1.72
CA VAL A 23 9.49 14.02 2.63
C VAL A 23 8.83 15.07 3.53
N ASP A 24 9.56 16.03 4.06
CA ASP A 24 9.00 17.10 4.91
C ASP A 24 7.88 17.87 4.18
N ARG A 25 8.08 18.18 2.91
CA ARG A 25 7.07 18.88 2.11
C ARG A 25 5.84 18.02 1.88
N LEU A 26 6.02 16.72 1.60
CA LEU A 26 4.92 15.76 1.44
C LEU A 26 4.16 15.59 2.75
N THR A 27 4.88 15.47 3.87
CA THR A 27 4.31 15.41 5.23
C THR A 27 3.45 16.64 5.52
N GLY A 28 3.94 17.84 5.19
CA GLY A 28 3.19 19.08 5.37
C GLY A 28 1.87 19.11 4.58
N PHE A 29 1.88 18.67 3.31
CA PHE A 29 0.67 18.56 2.50
C PHE A 29 -0.31 17.54 3.08
N THR A 30 0.18 16.36 3.47
CA THR A 30 -0.66 15.30 4.05
C THR A 30 -1.25 15.73 5.39
N SER A 31 -0.46 16.35 6.25
CA SER A 31 -0.94 16.90 7.53
C SER A 31 -2.03 17.94 7.33
N GLY A 32 -1.91 18.82 6.32
CA GLY A 32 -2.96 19.76 5.96
C GLY A 32 -4.28 19.10 5.57
N VAL A 33 -4.23 17.93 4.92
CA VAL A 33 -5.43 17.14 4.62
C VAL A 33 -5.99 16.49 5.89
N LEU A 34 -5.14 15.91 6.74
CA LEU A 34 -5.55 15.29 7.99
C LEU A 34 -6.27 16.27 8.93
N MET A 35 -5.87 17.53 8.94
CA MET A 35 -6.51 18.58 9.74
C MET A 35 -7.93 18.94 9.29
N GLN A 36 -8.38 18.48 8.14
CA GLN A 36 -9.76 18.74 7.66
C GLN A 36 -10.82 17.91 8.39
N GLY A 37 -10.42 16.97 9.26
CA GLY A 37 -11.34 16.25 10.14
C GLY A 37 -12.23 15.22 9.43
N ALA A 38 -11.73 14.57 8.37
CA ALA A 38 -12.43 13.45 7.75
C ALA A 38 -12.55 12.27 8.74
N ASN A 39 -13.63 11.49 8.63
CA ASN A 39 -13.82 10.27 9.44
C ASN A 39 -12.73 9.22 9.20
N LEU A 40 -12.22 9.16 7.98
CA LEU A 40 -11.12 8.29 7.57
C LEU A 40 -10.28 9.00 6.50
N THR A 41 -8.97 8.94 6.64
CA THR A 41 -8.02 9.40 5.61
C THR A 41 -7.09 8.25 5.26
N LEU A 42 -7.02 7.92 3.98
CA LEU A 42 -6.08 6.95 3.45
C LEU A 42 -4.95 7.68 2.70
N VAL A 43 -3.72 7.28 2.97
CA VAL A 43 -2.53 7.74 2.24
C VAL A 43 -2.00 6.55 1.44
N GLU A 44 -2.11 6.63 0.12
CA GLU A 44 -1.64 5.57 -0.76
C GLU A 44 -0.18 5.80 -1.15
N GLY A 45 0.65 4.77 -0.97
CA GLY A 45 2.01 4.72 -1.49
C GLY A 45 2.05 4.27 -2.95
N ALA A 46 3.07 4.66 -3.69
CA ALA A 46 3.26 4.29 -5.10
C ALA A 46 4.45 3.34 -5.25
N GLY A 47 4.21 2.10 -5.66
CA GLY A 47 5.24 1.14 -6.08
C GLY A 47 5.86 0.29 -4.95
N GLY A 48 5.61 0.59 -3.68
CA GLY A 48 6.06 -0.21 -2.54
C GLY A 48 6.78 0.58 -1.45
N TRP A 49 7.23 -0.12 -0.40
CA TRP A 49 7.69 0.47 0.85
C TRP A 49 8.96 1.33 0.70
N ARG A 50 9.97 0.80 0.01
CA ARG A 50 11.28 1.48 -0.16
C ARG A 50 11.39 2.24 -1.48
N VAL A 51 10.28 2.73 -2.04
CA VAL A 51 10.32 3.53 -3.28
C VAL A 51 10.98 4.88 -2.99
N PRO A 52 12.01 5.26 -3.76
CA PRO A 52 12.68 6.54 -3.56
C PRO A 52 11.76 7.75 -3.83
N VAL A 53 11.81 8.71 -2.94
CA VAL A 53 11.26 10.05 -3.12
C VAL A 53 12.34 10.97 -3.72
N ASN A 54 13.59 10.80 -3.29
CA ASN A 54 14.79 11.42 -3.82
C ASN A 54 16.01 10.53 -3.53
N GLU A 55 17.24 11.08 -3.63
CA GLU A 55 18.49 10.32 -3.46
C GLU A 55 18.73 9.79 -2.04
N ARG A 56 17.98 10.26 -1.05
CA ARG A 56 18.16 9.93 0.38
C ARG A 56 16.90 9.40 1.05
N GLU A 57 15.74 9.83 0.56
CA GLU A 57 14.46 9.59 1.22
C GLU A 57 13.59 8.65 0.37
N THR A 58 12.77 7.85 1.05
CA THR A 58 11.83 6.89 0.49
C THR A 58 10.39 7.20 0.89
N LEU A 59 9.41 6.50 0.33
CA LEU A 59 8.02 6.58 0.80
C LEU A 59 7.84 6.04 2.22
N ALA A 60 8.73 5.15 2.69
CA ALA A 60 8.74 4.72 4.08
C ALA A 60 9.02 5.89 5.03
N ASP A 61 9.92 6.80 4.68
CA ASP A 61 10.22 7.98 5.51
C ASP A 61 9.00 8.89 5.65
N LEU A 62 8.16 9.00 4.61
CA LEU A 62 6.87 9.70 4.70
C LEU A 62 5.92 9.00 5.68
N ALA A 63 5.78 7.67 5.57
CA ALA A 63 4.93 6.91 6.48
C ALA A 63 5.39 7.02 7.94
N ILE A 64 6.69 6.99 8.19
CA ILE A 64 7.31 7.19 9.50
C ILE A 64 6.98 8.59 10.04
N SER A 65 7.17 9.64 9.22
CA SER A 65 6.90 11.02 9.61
C SER A 65 5.43 11.26 9.97
N LEU A 66 4.51 10.54 9.31
CA LEU A 66 3.07 10.61 9.59
C LEU A 66 2.66 9.73 10.78
N SER A 67 3.49 8.78 11.20
CA SER A 67 3.22 7.81 12.29
C SER A 67 1.88 7.08 12.14
N MET A 68 1.44 6.84 10.90
CA MET A 68 0.17 6.18 10.60
C MET A 68 0.31 4.65 10.62
N PRO A 69 -0.72 3.90 11.09
CA PRO A 69 -0.73 2.46 10.93
C PRO A 69 -0.79 2.08 9.44
N VAL A 70 -0.15 0.97 9.10
CA VAL A 70 0.03 0.54 7.71
C VAL A 70 -0.91 -0.62 7.39
N ILE A 71 -1.56 -0.57 6.23
CA ILE A 71 -2.24 -1.69 5.61
C ILE A 71 -1.38 -2.16 4.44
N LEU A 72 -0.96 -3.42 4.45
CA LEU A 72 -0.17 -4.00 3.36
C LEU A 72 -1.08 -4.67 2.33
N VAL A 73 -1.01 -4.24 1.09
CA VAL A 73 -1.68 -4.91 -0.03
C VAL A 73 -0.66 -5.81 -0.75
N VAL A 74 -0.92 -7.12 -0.69
CA VAL A 74 -0.06 -8.15 -1.28
C VAL A 74 -0.62 -8.58 -2.62
N GLY A 75 0.08 -8.27 -3.71
CA GLY A 75 -0.26 -8.80 -5.04
C GLY A 75 0.06 -10.29 -5.12
N MET A 76 -0.98 -11.12 -5.16
CA MET A 76 -0.86 -12.57 -5.20
C MET A 76 -0.35 -13.03 -6.57
N ARG A 77 0.91 -13.42 -6.61
CA ARG A 77 1.65 -13.96 -7.76
C ARG A 77 2.90 -14.67 -7.26
N LEU A 78 3.55 -15.44 -8.10
CA LEU A 78 4.80 -16.12 -7.72
C LEU A 78 5.83 -15.13 -7.14
N GLY A 79 6.39 -15.48 -5.98
CA GLY A 79 7.33 -14.63 -5.22
C GLY A 79 6.66 -13.71 -4.18
N CYS A 80 5.33 -13.66 -4.10
CA CYS A 80 4.60 -12.79 -3.17
C CYS A 80 4.93 -13.07 -1.70
N ILE A 81 5.18 -14.32 -1.30
CA ILE A 81 5.51 -14.67 0.08
C ILE A 81 6.79 -13.94 0.52
N ASN A 82 7.88 -14.08 -0.23
CA ASN A 82 9.14 -13.42 0.10
C ASN A 82 8.98 -11.90 0.12
N HIS A 83 8.34 -11.34 -0.90
CA HIS A 83 8.13 -9.90 -1.01
C HIS A 83 7.30 -9.35 0.16
N ALA A 84 6.20 -10.02 0.51
CA ALA A 84 5.34 -9.60 1.62
C ALA A 84 6.09 -9.66 2.96
N LEU A 85 6.81 -10.76 3.25
CA LEU A 85 7.52 -10.92 4.52
C LEU A 85 8.64 -9.90 4.69
N LEU A 86 9.44 -9.65 3.65
CA LEU A 86 10.47 -8.61 3.68
C LEU A 86 9.85 -7.20 3.89
N THR A 87 8.68 -6.95 3.29
CA THR A 87 7.99 -5.68 3.49
C THR A 87 7.44 -5.55 4.92
N VAL A 88 6.86 -6.61 5.47
CA VAL A 88 6.39 -6.64 6.87
C VAL A 88 7.55 -6.40 7.84
N GLU A 89 8.66 -7.09 7.64
CA GLU A 89 9.87 -6.88 8.45
C GLU A 89 10.33 -5.44 8.41
N ALA A 90 10.38 -4.84 7.22
CA ALA A 90 10.78 -3.45 7.05
C ALA A 90 9.84 -2.47 7.75
N ILE A 91 8.51 -2.67 7.65
CA ILE A 91 7.50 -1.83 8.32
C ILE A 91 7.69 -1.87 9.84
N ILE A 92 7.87 -3.08 10.41
CA ILE A 92 8.06 -3.27 11.84
C ILE A 92 9.39 -2.68 12.30
N GLN A 93 10.46 -2.88 11.54
CA GLN A 93 11.78 -2.34 11.84
C GLN A 93 11.81 -0.81 11.80
N ASP A 94 11.00 -0.20 10.95
CA ASP A 94 10.80 1.25 10.86
C ASP A 94 9.94 1.80 12.02
N GLY A 95 9.50 0.95 12.95
CA GLY A 95 8.75 1.34 14.15
C GLY A 95 7.25 1.55 13.92
N LEU A 96 6.70 1.13 12.79
CA LEU A 96 5.29 1.31 12.48
C LEU A 96 4.46 0.06 12.78
N LYS A 97 3.18 0.29 13.10
CA LYS A 97 2.20 -0.79 13.30
C LYS A 97 1.67 -1.27 11.95
N LEU A 98 1.81 -2.55 11.66
CA LEU A 98 1.03 -3.18 10.59
C LEU A 98 -0.38 -3.44 11.14
N ALA A 99 -1.37 -2.68 10.67
CA ALA A 99 -2.76 -2.79 11.13
C ALA A 99 -3.48 -4.00 10.54
N GLY A 100 -3.16 -4.34 9.30
CA GLY A 100 -3.73 -5.47 8.58
C GLY A 100 -3.10 -5.65 7.21
N TRP A 101 -3.51 -6.71 6.50
CA TRP A 101 -3.08 -6.92 5.13
C TRP A 101 -4.21 -7.49 4.25
N VAL A 102 -4.12 -7.23 2.96
CA VAL A 102 -5.06 -7.67 1.93
C VAL A 102 -4.33 -8.56 0.93
N ALA A 103 -4.90 -9.73 0.63
CA ALA A 103 -4.48 -10.55 -0.50
C ALA A 103 -5.21 -10.07 -1.75
N ASN A 104 -4.48 -9.48 -2.70
CA ASN A 104 -5.04 -9.00 -3.97
C ASN A 104 -4.62 -9.95 -5.10
N CYS A 105 -5.55 -10.71 -5.67
CA CYS A 105 -5.28 -11.68 -6.72
C CYS A 105 -5.05 -10.98 -8.07
N VAL A 106 -3.81 -10.60 -8.32
CA VAL A 106 -3.39 -9.92 -9.56
C VAL A 106 -3.11 -10.89 -10.71
N ASP A 107 -2.76 -12.13 -10.39
CA ASP A 107 -2.54 -13.21 -11.35
C ASP A 107 -3.69 -14.23 -11.28
N PRO A 108 -4.57 -14.28 -12.31
CA PRO A 108 -5.70 -15.20 -12.32
C PRO A 108 -5.29 -16.68 -12.49
N GLN A 109 -4.04 -16.93 -12.87
CA GLN A 109 -3.50 -18.29 -13.10
C GLN A 109 -2.50 -18.70 -12.02
N MET A 110 -2.44 -17.98 -10.89
CA MET A 110 -1.53 -18.32 -9.81
C MET A 110 -1.81 -19.73 -9.28
N ALA A 111 -0.83 -20.60 -9.44
CA ALA A 111 -0.87 -21.95 -8.87
C ALA A 111 -0.81 -21.87 -7.33
N GLU A 112 -1.52 -22.79 -6.66
CA GLU A 112 -1.50 -22.94 -5.20
C GLU A 112 -1.82 -21.64 -4.44
N LEU A 113 -2.76 -20.84 -4.92
CA LEU A 113 -3.15 -19.56 -4.33
C LEU A 113 -3.49 -19.71 -2.83
N GLU A 114 -4.34 -20.68 -2.49
CA GLU A 114 -4.78 -20.92 -1.10
C GLU A 114 -3.61 -21.30 -0.17
N ALA A 115 -2.69 -22.15 -0.65
CA ALA A 115 -1.50 -22.52 0.11
C ALA A 115 -0.57 -21.31 0.34
N ASN A 116 -0.44 -20.41 -0.63
CA ASN A 116 0.32 -19.18 -0.49
C ASN A 116 -0.33 -18.22 0.52
N ILE A 117 -1.65 -18.08 0.51
CA ILE A 117 -2.39 -17.29 1.50
C ILE A 117 -2.20 -17.88 2.90
N ALA A 118 -2.39 -19.19 3.07
CA ALA A 118 -2.18 -19.85 4.36
C ALA A 118 -0.74 -19.68 4.89
N ALA A 119 0.24 -19.73 4.00
CA ALA A 119 1.65 -19.46 4.34
C ALA A 119 1.87 -18.03 4.83
N LEU A 120 1.21 -17.05 4.26
CA LEU A 120 1.26 -15.65 4.71
C LEU A 120 0.53 -15.47 6.04
N GLN A 121 -0.69 -16.02 6.18
CA GLN A 121 -1.47 -15.95 7.42
C GLN A 121 -0.73 -16.54 8.62
N SER A 122 0.04 -17.62 8.42
CA SER A 122 0.81 -18.24 9.52
C SER A 122 2.03 -17.41 9.95
N ARG A 123 2.50 -16.45 9.14
CA ARG A 123 3.72 -15.67 9.35
C ARG A 123 3.47 -14.19 9.66
N ILE A 124 2.42 -13.63 9.10
CA ILE A 124 2.04 -12.22 9.35
C ILE A 124 1.11 -12.19 10.55
N LYS A 125 1.54 -11.55 11.64
CA LYS A 125 0.75 -11.47 12.88
C LYS A 125 -0.46 -10.54 12.79
N ALA A 126 -0.43 -9.57 11.88
CA ALA A 126 -1.57 -8.68 11.64
C ALA A 126 -2.72 -9.44 10.94
N PRO A 127 -3.99 -9.08 11.17
CA PRO A 127 -5.11 -9.74 10.54
C PRO A 127 -5.10 -9.60 9.01
N MET A 128 -5.50 -10.65 8.31
CA MET A 128 -5.89 -10.55 6.91
C MET A 128 -7.29 -9.92 6.87
N ILE A 129 -7.38 -8.69 6.38
CA ILE A 129 -8.63 -7.92 6.32
C ILE A 129 -9.36 -8.07 5.00
N GLY A 130 -8.81 -8.79 4.04
CA GLY A 130 -9.49 -9.02 2.77
C GLY A 130 -8.77 -9.98 1.84
N LEU A 131 -9.59 -10.62 0.99
CA LEU A 131 -9.15 -11.41 -0.15
C LEU A 131 -9.89 -10.89 -1.38
N VAL A 132 -9.21 -10.10 -2.21
CA VAL A 132 -9.79 -9.53 -3.42
C VAL A 132 -9.48 -10.46 -4.61
N PRO A 133 -10.49 -11.08 -5.22
CA PRO A 133 -10.29 -11.96 -6.36
C PRO A 133 -9.85 -11.18 -7.60
N HIS A 134 -9.37 -11.88 -8.61
CA HIS A 134 -9.09 -11.24 -9.88
C HIS A 134 -10.40 -10.80 -10.56
N LEU A 135 -10.61 -9.48 -10.59
CA LEU A 135 -11.85 -8.87 -11.10
C LEU A 135 -11.80 -8.73 -12.63
N THR A 136 -12.15 -9.79 -13.34
CA THR A 136 -12.34 -9.79 -14.80
C THR A 136 -13.75 -9.38 -15.18
N GLY A 137 -13.91 -8.73 -16.35
CA GLY A 137 -15.24 -8.41 -16.91
C GLY A 137 -15.96 -7.22 -16.28
N ILE A 138 -15.42 -6.60 -15.23
CA ILE A 138 -16.00 -5.40 -14.64
C ILE A 138 -15.48 -4.16 -15.39
N GLY A 139 -16.35 -3.57 -16.21
CA GLY A 139 -15.97 -2.63 -17.26
C GLY A 139 -15.48 -1.26 -16.80
N THR A 140 -15.91 -0.76 -15.64
CA THR A 140 -15.54 0.60 -15.18
C THR A 140 -14.76 0.58 -13.87
N PRO A 141 -13.88 1.57 -13.63
CA PRO A 141 -13.19 1.69 -12.33
C PRO A 141 -14.14 1.76 -11.15
N ALA A 142 -15.25 2.51 -11.26
CA ALA A 142 -16.25 2.63 -10.21
C ALA A 142 -16.89 1.27 -9.86
N ALA A 143 -17.30 0.50 -10.87
CA ALA A 143 -17.87 -0.83 -10.64
C ALA A 143 -16.86 -1.81 -10.01
N ARG A 144 -15.56 -1.65 -10.27
CA ARG A 144 -14.51 -2.44 -9.60
C ARG A 144 -14.37 -2.06 -8.13
N VAL A 145 -14.44 -0.76 -7.82
CA VAL A 145 -14.41 -0.27 -6.43
C VAL A 145 -15.60 -0.83 -5.66
N ASP A 146 -16.81 -0.74 -6.21
CA ASP A 146 -18.02 -1.29 -5.58
C ASP A 146 -17.91 -2.80 -5.34
N ALA A 147 -17.39 -3.53 -6.31
CA ALA A 147 -17.15 -4.97 -6.15
C ALA A 147 -16.11 -5.27 -5.05
N CYS A 148 -15.04 -4.47 -4.95
CA CYS A 148 -13.99 -4.67 -3.93
C CYS A 148 -14.51 -4.52 -2.50
N GLN A 149 -15.52 -3.69 -2.25
CA GLN A 149 -16.07 -3.46 -0.90
C GLN A 149 -16.55 -4.74 -0.22
N THR A 150 -17.03 -5.71 -1.00
CA THR A 150 -17.51 -7.00 -0.47
C THR A 150 -16.40 -7.96 -0.04
N TYR A 151 -15.17 -7.67 -0.39
CA TYR A 151 -14.00 -8.52 -0.14
C TYR A 151 -13.07 -7.99 0.94
N VAL A 152 -13.36 -6.81 1.52
CA VAL A 152 -12.52 -6.19 2.55
C VAL A 152 -13.37 -5.92 3.79
N ASP A 153 -12.93 -6.43 4.92
CA ASP A 153 -13.55 -6.22 6.23
C ASP A 153 -12.74 -5.18 7.02
N LEU A 154 -13.25 -3.96 7.08
CA LEU A 154 -12.60 -2.85 7.79
C LEU A 154 -12.86 -2.89 9.31
N ASP A 155 -13.83 -3.66 9.79
CA ASP A 155 -14.11 -3.78 11.23
C ASP A 155 -12.95 -4.44 11.97
N LEU A 156 -12.15 -5.25 11.26
CA LEU A 156 -10.93 -5.85 11.78
C LEU A 156 -9.80 -4.84 12.07
N LEU A 157 -9.91 -3.59 11.59
CA LEU A 157 -8.92 -2.53 11.85
C LEU A 157 -9.21 -1.74 13.12
N VAL A 158 -10.43 -1.82 13.66
CA VAL A 158 -10.95 -0.94 14.72
C VAL A 158 -10.81 -1.58 16.12
N ASN A 159 -10.33 -2.83 16.18
CA ASN A 159 -10.13 -3.59 17.43
C ASN A 159 -8.70 -3.55 17.94
#